data_dd2d625fd1c9edb3452f6497fc623cc6
#
_entry.id   dd2d625fd1c9edb3452f6497fc623cc6
#
_cell.length_a   1.000
_cell.length_b   1.000
_cell.length_c   1.000
_cell.angle_alpha   90.00
_cell.angle_beta   90.00
_cell.angle_gamma   90.00
#
_symmetry.space_group_name_H-M   'P 1'
#
loop_
_entity.id
_entity.type
_entity.pdbx_description
1 polymer ?
#
loop_
_entity_poly.entity_id
_entity_poly.type
_entity_poly.pdbx_seq_one_letter_code
_entity_poly.pdbx_strand_id
1 'polypeptide(L)'
;MKRTSRLLALLMALAMMLSLASAAFAATDAASAEIIVSADNFNLTGKLAYSEEENALSMGASMAVDGENTVDLTGYFSAKALVLVSTLLDAPYGIEYAKLAENLPDSVFAPNSGSQFALDQEDYDQLLELVSGAAAMGADAAELPDVSGVDISGLTDSVTALMPALTTAFQAASQNMTMQTTTGKVSINGAEVNVQTVKVQYGTAAVAALFDSLLATAKDDEAVQNAMIALIDFLNASGNDMGVTGEEFVQAVVEQNQEMRDAVAEALADYDVAWEVYLSSNEDGTAPVELGFQMTLDGETVEVKLQMSESLDYLRLDLNAGGETAALVFAVTENSEDTLAFRFSVLSGEDEDAVVYTQDKKAQTFDVSMVETVSGQTTTTTVSGHYVVEENLLSLVVDTLDGQDMGGSVTLNLRTNDTLTVPSFTEITKLTEEELMNVFQSFAPGVEAIDTWLNGEAA
;
A
#
# COMPACT_ATOMS: atom_id res chain seq x y z
N MET A 1 -5.23 29.02 -12.67
CA MET A 1 -3.93 28.31 -12.61
C MET A 1 -3.35 28.23 -11.18
N LYS A 2 -3.29 29.32 -10.37
CA LYS A 2 -2.70 29.25 -9.00
C LYS A 2 -3.43 28.30 -8.03
N ARG A 3 -4.75 28.09 -8.16
CA ARG A 3 -5.52 27.19 -7.26
C ARG A 3 -5.35 25.70 -7.59
N THR A 4 -5.20 25.35 -8.86
CA THR A 4 -5.01 23.94 -9.28
C THR A 4 -3.62 23.40 -8.91
N SER A 5 -2.57 24.22 -8.97
CA SER A 5 -1.22 23.81 -8.56
C SER A 5 -1.13 23.61 -7.03
N ARG A 6 -1.84 24.41 -6.24
CA ARG A 6 -1.92 24.25 -4.78
C ARG A 6 -2.66 22.96 -4.39
N LEU A 7 -3.74 22.63 -5.11
CA LEU A 7 -4.49 21.39 -4.89
C LEU A 7 -3.64 20.15 -5.26
N LEU A 8 -2.87 20.23 -6.33
CA LEU A 8 -1.96 19.15 -6.76
C LEU A 8 -0.83 18.95 -5.74
N ALA A 9 -0.24 20.03 -5.23
CA ALA A 9 0.77 19.97 -4.17
C ALA A 9 0.21 19.35 -2.88
N LEU A 10 -1.04 19.67 -2.52
CA LEU A 10 -1.76 19.10 -1.40
C LEU A 10 -1.99 17.58 -1.58
N LEU A 11 -2.43 17.16 -2.76
CA LEU A 11 -2.65 15.75 -3.07
C LEU A 11 -1.35 14.94 -3.07
N MET A 12 -0.25 15.52 -3.59
CA MET A 12 1.07 14.88 -3.57
C MET A 12 1.63 14.78 -2.15
N ALA A 13 1.49 15.84 -1.35
CA ALA A 13 1.89 15.82 0.05
C ALA A 13 1.07 14.79 0.85
N LEU A 14 -0.23 14.67 0.57
CA LEU A 14 -1.10 13.66 1.18
C LEU A 14 -0.69 12.22 0.80
N ALA A 15 -0.34 11.99 -0.47
CA ALA A 15 0.13 10.67 -0.94
C ALA A 15 1.49 10.30 -0.33
N MET A 16 2.42 11.25 -0.21
CA MET A 16 3.68 11.05 0.49
C MET A 16 3.49 10.80 1.99
N MET A 17 2.53 11.51 2.63
CA MET A 17 2.17 11.29 4.03
C MET A 17 1.71 9.86 4.28
N LEU A 18 0.77 9.37 3.46
CA LEU A 18 0.22 8.03 3.61
C LEU A 18 1.30 6.94 3.47
N SER A 19 2.27 7.14 2.57
CA SER A 19 3.37 6.19 2.38
C SER A 19 4.42 6.23 3.49
N LEU A 20 4.76 7.41 4.01
CA LEU A 20 5.72 7.58 5.09
C LEU A 20 5.09 7.26 6.45
N ALA A 21 3.82 7.61 6.66
CA ALA A 21 3.08 7.26 7.86
C ALA A 21 2.95 5.75 8.02
N SER A 22 2.66 5.00 6.94
CA SER A 22 2.58 3.54 7.00
C SER A 22 3.90 2.90 7.45
N ALA A 23 5.06 3.42 6.99
CA ALA A 23 6.36 2.92 7.42
C ALA A 23 6.70 3.31 8.88
N ALA A 24 6.30 4.50 9.32
CA ALA A 24 6.49 4.93 10.70
C ALA A 24 5.56 4.18 11.67
N PHE A 25 4.31 3.94 11.29
CA PHE A 25 3.34 3.18 12.09
C PHE A 25 3.71 1.70 12.20
N ALA A 26 4.37 1.11 11.20
CA ALA A 26 4.84 -0.28 11.25
C ALA A 26 6.06 -0.49 12.18
N ALA A 27 6.72 0.59 12.62
CA ALA A 27 7.99 0.52 13.35
C ALA A 27 7.89 0.89 14.84
N THR A 28 6.72 1.38 15.31
CA THR A 28 6.58 1.91 16.70
C THR A 28 5.19 1.65 17.26
N ASP A 29 5.13 1.49 18.60
CA ASP A 29 3.89 1.26 19.35
C ASP A 29 2.96 2.50 19.36
N ALA A 30 3.50 3.68 19.05
CA ALA A 30 2.75 4.91 18.92
C ALA A 30 3.42 5.87 17.94
N ALA A 31 2.64 6.46 17.03
CA ALA A 31 3.14 7.43 16.07
C ALA A 31 2.06 8.45 15.67
N SER A 32 2.49 9.62 15.21
CA SER A 32 1.61 10.58 14.56
C SER A 32 2.23 11.18 13.31
N ALA A 33 1.36 11.49 12.35
CA ALA A 33 1.68 12.25 11.16
C ALA A 33 0.79 13.49 11.11
N GLU A 34 1.38 14.65 10.85
CA GLU A 34 0.67 15.91 10.73
C GLU A 34 1.12 16.62 9.47
N ILE A 35 0.18 17.05 8.65
CA ILE A 35 0.43 17.91 7.50
C ILE A 35 -0.14 19.29 7.76
N ILE A 36 0.65 20.31 7.51
CA ILE A 36 0.25 21.70 7.64
C ILE A 36 0.47 22.40 6.29
N VAL A 37 -0.59 22.92 5.71
CA VAL A 37 -0.52 23.77 4.53
C VAL A 37 -0.77 25.19 4.95
N SER A 38 0.22 26.04 4.82
CA SER A 38 0.16 27.47 5.16
C SER A 38 0.25 28.31 3.89
N ALA A 39 -0.65 29.26 3.74
CA ALA A 39 -0.62 30.21 2.62
C ALA A 39 -1.24 31.54 3.07
N ASP A 40 -0.48 32.64 2.99
CA ASP A 40 -0.90 33.97 3.43
C ASP A 40 -1.55 33.96 4.82
N ASN A 41 -2.88 34.09 4.87
CA ASN A 41 -3.69 34.10 6.09
C ASN A 41 -4.45 32.79 6.33
N PHE A 42 -4.10 31.71 5.62
CA PHE A 42 -4.81 30.43 5.68
C PHE A 42 -3.88 29.30 6.14
N ASN A 43 -4.31 28.49 7.09
CA ASN A 43 -3.67 27.25 7.48
C ASN A 43 -4.69 26.10 7.45
N LEU A 44 -4.31 25.03 6.79
CA LEU A 44 -5.02 23.75 6.84
C LEU A 44 -4.11 22.71 7.48
N THR A 45 -4.59 22.07 8.53
CA THR A 45 -3.84 20.99 9.19
C THR A 45 -4.64 19.70 9.12
N GLY A 46 -3.98 18.62 8.67
CA GLY A 46 -4.47 17.25 8.79
C GLY A 46 -3.58 16.49 9.77
N LYS A 47 -4.16 15.70 10.66
CA LYS A 47 -3.43 14.89 11.64
C LYS A 47 -3.97 13.47 11.66
N LEU A 48 -3.04 12.51 11.71
CA LEU A 48 -3.29 11.10 11.93
C LEU A 48 -2.43 10.67 13.11
N ALA A 49 -2.98 9.95 14.07
CA ALA A 49 -2.18 9.38 15.16
C ALA A 49 -2.71 7.99 15.53
N TYR A 50 -1.79 7.12 15.93
CA TYR A 50 -2.07 5.76 16.34
C TYR A 50 -1.37 5.44 17.66
N SER A 51 -1.99 4.60 18.48
CA SER A 51 -1.40 4.05 19.71
C SER A 51 -1.86 2.60 19.89
N GLU A 52 -0.88 1.69 19.98
CA GLU A 52 -1.13 0.29 20.26
C GLU A 52 -1.62 0.11 21.71
N GLU A 53 -1.06 0.87 22.69
CA GLU A 53 -1.45 0.80 24.10
C GLU A 53 -2.95 1.09 24.29
N GLU A 54 -3.47 2.14 23.62
CA GLU A 54 -4.88 2.51 23.68
C GLU A 54 -5.73 1.74 22.67
N ASN A 55 -5.09 0.98 21.76
CA ASN A 55 -5.72 0.37 20.58
C ASN A 55 -6.66 1.36 19.88
N ALA A 56 -6.08 2.50 19.52
CA ALA A 56 -6.83 3.64 19.02
C ALA A 56 -6.13 4.35 17.85
N LEU A 57 -6.93 4.85 16.93
CA LEU A 57 -6.54 5.72 15.84
C LEU A 57 -7.25 7.05 16.01
N SER A 58 -6.57 8.17 15.76
CA SER A 58 -7.23 9.46 15.61
C SER A 58 -6.98 10.06 14.24
N MET A 59 -8.02 10.67 13.68
CA MET A 59 -7.96 11.42 12.43
C MET A 59 -8.55 12.80 12.68
N GLY A 60 -7.77 13.84 12.39
CA GLY A 60 -8.18 15.21 12.61
C GLY A 60 -7.91 16.11 11.41
N ALA A 61 -8.74 17.11 11.24
CA ALA A 61 -8.51 18.21 10.32
C ALA A 61 -8.87 19.53 11.01
N SER A 62 -8.06 20.56 10.78
CA SER A 62 -8.38 21.91 11.23
C SER A 62 -8.06 22.95 10.16
N MET A 63 -8.85 24.01 10.15
CA MET A 63 -8.67 25.15 9.27
C MET A 63 -8.64 26.42 10.11
N ALA A 64 -7.64 27.24 9.87
CA ALA A 64 -7.52 28.56 10.47
C ALA A 64 -7.44 29.64 9.36
N VAL A 65 -8.19 30.72 9.55
CA VAL A 65 -8.16 31.88 8.67
C VAL A 65 -7.81 33.11 9.53
N ASP A 66 -6.90 33.96 9.04
CA ASP A 66 -6.35 35.10 9.78
C ASP A 66 -5.75 34.74 11.16
N GLY A 67 -5.28 33.50 11.31
CA GLY A 67 -4.69 32.99 12.55
C GLY A 67 -5.71 32.57 13.60
N GLU A 68 -7.01 32.65 13.32
CA GLU A 68 -8.08 32.12 14.17
C GLU A 68 -8.53 30.75 13.68
N ASN A 69 -8.67 29.80 14.62
CA ASN A 69 -9.16 28.46 14.31
C ASN A 69 -10.63 28.56 13.92
N THR A 70 -10.94 28.34 12.65
CA THR A 70 -12.28 28.54 12.11
C THR A 70 -13.09 27.24 12.22
N VAL A 71 -12.47 26.12 11.94
CA VAL A 71 -13.04 24.78 12.06
C VAL A 71 -11.92 23.83 12.47
N ASP A 72 -12.21 22.95 13.43
CA ASP A 72 -11.42 21.77 13.72
C ASP A 72 -12.34 20.58 14.01
N LEU A 73 -11.93 19.42 13.60
CA LEU A 73 -12.65 18.18 13.83
C LEU A 73 -11.64 17.06 13.99
N THR A 74 -11.74 16.31 15.09
CA THR A 74 -10.92 15.12 15.32
C THR A 74 -11.82 13.96 15.73
N GLY A 75 -11.74 12.87 14.96
CA GLY A 75 -12.36 11.58 15.31
C GLY A 75 -11.33 10.67 15.97
N TYR A 76 -11.72 10.05 17.07
CA TYR A 76 -10.97 8.99 17.75
C TYR A 76 -11.72 7.67 17.57
N PHE A 77 -11.04 6.69 17.00
CA PHE A 77 -11.55 5.37 16.71
C PHE A 77 -10.79 4.38 17.59
N SER A 78 -11.48 3.73 18.53
CA SER A 78 -10.87 2.72 19.39
C SER A 78 -11.70 1.43 19.37
N ALA A 79 -11.18 0.35 19.95
CA ALA A 79 -11.93 -0.88 20.12
C ALA A 79 -13.21 -0.71 20.99
N LYS A 80 -13.33 0.39 21.75
CA LYS A 80 -14.43 0.62 22.70
C LYS A 80 -15.42 1.68 22.23
N ALA A 81 -14.94 2.71 21.53
CA ALA A 81 -15.75 3.88 21.22
C ALA A 81 -15.28 4.62 19.97
N LEU A 82 -16.21 5.30 19.32
CA LEU A 82 -15.98 6.39 18.40
C LEU A 82 -16.22 7.70 19.15
N VAL A 83 -15.25 8.62 19.12
CA VAL A 83 -15.37 9.93 19.79
C VAL A 83 -15.05 11.04 18.81
N LEU A 84 -15.86 12.08 18.80
CA LEU A 84 -15.72 13.29 18.01
C LEU A 84 -15.38 14.46 18.92
N VAL A 85 -14.34 15.19 18.55
CA VAL A 85 -13.86 16.38 19.27
C VAL A 85 -13.76 17.54 18.29
N SER A 86 -14.20 18.72 18.72
CA SER A 86 -14.03 19.97 18.00
C SER A 86 -14.05 21.12 18.99
N THR A 87 -13.34 22.22 18.70
CA THR A 87 -13.44 23.46 19.49
C THR A 87 -14.79 24.17 19.32
N LEU A 88 -15.55 23.80 18.29
CA LEU A 88 -16.91 24.28 18.06
C LEU A 88 -17.95 23.60 18.95
N LEU A 89 -17.59 22.47 19.55
CA LEU A 89 -18.44 21.71 20.47
C LEU A 89 -18.16 22.09 21.92
N ASP A 90 -19.18 22.07 22.76
CA ASP A 90 -19.08 22.33 24.20
C ASP A 90 -18.44 21.17 24.98
N ALA A 91 -18.44 19.95 24.39
CA ALA A 91 -17.81 18.77 24.94
C ALA A 91 -17.44 17.79 23.81
N PRO A 92 -16.55 16.81 24.06
CA PRO A 92 -16.43 15.65 23.19
C PRO A 92 -17.72 14.83 23.18
N TYR A 93 -18.14 14.39 21.99
CA TYR A 93 -19.30 13.53 21.80
C TYR A 93 -18.89 12.19 21.21
N GLY A 94 -19.57 11.11 21.60
CA GLY A 94 -19.17 9.79 21.09
C GLY A 94 -20.23 8.71 21.30
N ILE A 95 -19.85 7.51 20.84
CA ILE A 95 -20.65 6.30 20.93
C ILE A 95 -19.80 5.21 21.54
N GLU A 96 -20.22 4.66 22.68
CA GLU A 96 -19.60 3.47 23.28
C GLU A 96 -20.26 2.21 22.69
N TYR A 97 -19.49 1.43 21.93
CA TYR A 97 -20.05 0.28 21.17
C TYR A 97 -20.78 -0.74 22.06
N ALA A 98 -20.22 -1.02 23.23
CA ALA A 98 -20.86 -1.97 24.17
C ALA A 98 -22.23 -1.52 24.68
N LYS A 99 -22.51 -0.21 24.63
CA LYS A 99 -23.78 0.39 25.09
C LYS A 99 -24.72 0.73 23.95
N LEU A 100 -24.25 0.69 22.70
CA LEU A 100 -25.05 1.15 21.59
C LEU A 100 -26.32 0.29 21.42
N ALA A 101 -26.22 -1.02 21.48
CA ALA A 101 -27.37 -1.91 21.38
C ALA A 101 -28.41 -1.69 22.52
N GLU A 102 -27.95 -1.28 23.71
CA GLU A 102 -28.82 -0.97 24.84
C GLU A 102 -29.48 0.42 24.69
N ASN A 103 -28.70 1.42 24.25
CA ASN A 103 -29.14 2.82 24.22
C ASN A 103 -29.95 3.17 22.94
N LEU A 104 -29.65 2.52 21.81
CA LEU A 104 -30.18 2.85 20.50
C LEU A 104 -31.73 2.76 20.43
N PRO A 105 -32.39 1.74 21.02
CA PRO A 105 -33.87 1.64 21.00
C PRO A 105 -34.59 2.79 21.66
N ASP A 106 -33.99 3.43 22.65
CA ASP A 106 -34.57 4.56 23.41
C ASP A 106 -34.01 5.92 22.93
N SER A 107 -33.20 5.95 21.88
CA SER A 107 -32.58 7.16 21.34
C SER A 107 -33.47 7.88 20.34
N VAL A 108 -33.07 9.10 19.99
CA VAL A 108 -33.67 9.91 18.92
C VAL A 108 -33.50 9.27 17.52
N PHE A 109 -32.61 8.29 17.40
CA PHE A 109 -32.31 7.57 16.15
C PHE A 109 -33.23 6.34 15.93
N ALA A 110 -33.99 5.93 16.96
CA ALA A 110 -34.91 4.81 16.82
C ALA A 110 -35.99 5.10 15.75
N PRO A 111 -36.36 4.15 14.89
CA PRO A 111 -37.30 4.37 13.77
C PRO A 111 -38.66 4.94 14.20
N ASN A 112 -39.08 4.63 15.40
CA ASN A 112 -40.39 5.04 15.95
C ASN A 112 -40.27 6.17 17.00
N SER A 113 -39.12 6.83 17.14
CA SER A 113 -38.91 7.91 18.12
C SER A 113 -39.74 9.16 17.82
N GLY A 114 -40.15 9.34 16.56
CA GLY A 114 -40.82 10.55 16.10
C GLY A 114 -39.89 11.73 15.94
N SER A 115 -38.60 11.57 16.14
CA SER A 115 -37.53 12.55 15.92
C SER A 115 -37.26 12.75 14.43
N GLN A 116 -36.83 13.94 14.04
CA GLN A 116 -36.33 14.22 12.70
C GLN A 116 -35.00 13.46 12.39
N PHE A 117 -34.32 12.94 13.40
CA PHE A 117 -33.09 12.12 13.29
C PHE A 117 -33.40 10.63 13.29
N ALA A 118 -34.66 10.22 13.35
CA ALA A 118 -35.04 8.82 13.28
C ALA A 118 -34.50 8.19 11.99
N LEU A 119 -33.77 7.10 12.14
CA LEU A 119 -33.32 6.29 11.00
C LEU A 119 -34.52 5.54 10.41
N ASP A 120 -34.49 5.23 9.14
CA ASP A 120 -35.43 4.25 8.62
C ASP A 120 -35.11 2.86 9.16
N GLN A 121 -36.04 1.91 8.98
CA GLN A 121 -35.90 0.59 9.60
C GLN A 121 -34.69 -0.17 9.02
N GLU A 122 -34.38 0.02 7.74
CA GLU A 122 -33.28 -0.66 7.07
C GLU A 122 -31.93 -0.15 7.58
N ASP A 123 -31.73 1.17 7.64
CA ASP A 123 -30.51 1.79 8.16
C ASP A 123 -30.31 1.49 9.66
N TYR A 124 -31.40 1.44 10.43
CA TYR A 124 -31.38 1.08 11.83
C TYR A 124 -30.94 -0.37 12.06
N ASP A 125 -31.49 -1.31 11.27
CA ASP A 125 -31.15 -2.72 11.35
C ASP A 125 -29.71 -2.97 10.90
N GLN A 126 -29.22 -2.29 9.84
CA GLN A 126 -27.83 -2.33 9.41
C GLN A 126 -26.88 -1.80 10.49
N LEU A 127 -27.24 -0.71 11.16
CA LEU A 127 -26.45 -0.16 12.27
C LEU A 127 -26.38 -1.15 13.44
N LEU A 128 -27.47 -1.81 13.79
CA LEU A 128 -27.50 -2.85 14.83
C LEU A 128 -26.68 -4.09 14.44
N GLU A 129 -26.70 -4.50 13.20
CA GLU A 129 -25.89 -5.61 12.68
C GLU A 129 -24.39 -5.27 12.73
N LEU A 130 -24.02 -4.09 12.27
CA LEU A 130 -22.64 -3.59 12.32
C LEU A 130 -22.12 -3.56 13.76
N VAL A 131 -22.93 -3.11 14.71
CA VAL A 131 -22.57 -3.00 16.13
C VAL A 131 -22.51 -4.36 16.81
N SER A 132 -23.43 -5.26 16.50
CA SER A 132 -23.39 -6.62 17.04
C SER A 132 -22.19 -7.39 16.50
N GLY A 133 -21.81 -7.15 15.24
CA GLY A 133 -20.58 -7.65 14.63
C GLY A 133 -19.32 -7.05 15.29
N ALA A 134 -19.28 -5.73 15.49
CA ALA A 134 -18.17 -5.05 16.15
C ALA A 134 -18.05 -5.44 17.64
N ALA A 135 -19.15 -5.64 18.35
CA ALA A 135 -19.14 -6.12 19.74
C ALA A 135 -18.68 -7.58 19.85
N ALA A 136 -18.97 -8.42 18.85
CA ALA A 136 -18.45 -9.78 18.76
C ALA A 136 -16.95 -9.80 18.42
N MET A 137 -16.47 -8.86 17.59
CA MET A 137 -15.06 -8.70 17.24
C MET A 137 -14.25 -8.07 18.41
N GLY A 138 -14.86 -7.26 19.27
CA GLY A 138 -14.18 -6.63 20.42
C GLY A 138 -13.75 -7.59 21.54
N ALA A 139 -14.10 -8.88 21.46
CA ALA A 139 -13.63 -9.91 22.39
C ALA A 139 -12.32 -10.59 21.92
N ASP A 140 -11.97 -10.49 20.63
CA ASP A 140 -10.79 -11.13 20.03
C ASP A 140 -10.03 -10.21 19.04
N ALA A 141 -10.41 -8.92 18.94
CA ALA A 141 -9.83 -8.02 17.94
C ALA A 141 -8.46 -7.49 18.38
N ALA A 142 -7.44 -8.28 18.13
CA ALA A 142 -6.06 -7.80 18.00
C ALA A 142 -5.70 -7.42 16.53
N GLU A 143 -6.66 -7.43 15.61
CA GLU A 143 -6.41 -7.09 14.20
C GLU A 143 -7.40 -6.01 13.74
N LEU A 144 -6.85 -4.84 13.41
CA LEU A 144 -7.54 -3.81 12.62
C LEU A 144 -7.98 -4.47 11.29
N PRO A 145 -9.17 -4.15 10.74
CA PRO A 145 -9.53 -4.65 9.43
C PRO A 145 -8.48 -4.20 8.42
N ASP A 146 -7.88 -5.18 7.78
CA ASP A 146 -6.89 -4.96 6.72
C ASP A 146 -7.54 -4.16 5.59
N VAL A 147 -7.21 -2.86 5.53
CA VAL A 147 -7.70 -1.94 4.48
C VAL A 147 -7.08 -2.21 3.11
N SER A 148 -6.23 -3.22 2.98
CA SER A 148 -5.60 -3.56 1.70
C SER A 148 -6.48 -4.42 0.79
N GLY A 149 -7.59 -4.97 1.28
CA GLY A 149 -8.55 -5.77 0.48
C GLY A 149 -7.96 -7.04 -0.14
N VAL A 150 -6.67 -7.31 0.11
CA VAL A 150 -5.97 -8.50 -0.36
C VAL A 150 -5.21 -9.08 0.84
N ASP A 151 -5.67 -10.19 1.37
CA ASP A 151 -4.97 -10.93 2.41
C ASP A 151 -3.66 -11.53 1.83
N ILE A 152 -2.59 -10.71 1.85
CA ILE A 152 -1.25 -11.13 1.44
C ILE A 152 -0.67 -12.11 2.47
N SER A 153 -1.08 -12.07 3.74
CA SER A 153 -0.58 -12.96 4.78
C SER A 153 -1.02 -14.40 4.52
N GLY A 154 -2.29 -14.62 4.18
CA GLY A 154 -2.81 -15.92 3.77
C GLY A 154 -2.13 -16.46 2.51
N LEU A 155 -1.78 -15.60 1.56
CA LEU A 155 -1.01 -15.98 0.38
C LEU A 155 0.44 -16.37 0.75
N THR A 156 1.08 -15.64 1.66
CA THR A 156 2.45 -15.93 2.12
C THR A 156 2.51 -17.26 2.86
N ASP A 157 1.55 -17.53 3.74
CA ASP A 157 1.45 -18.80 4.45
C ASP A 157 1.16 -19.95 3.49
N SER A 158 0.29 -19.74 2.51
CA SER A 158 -0.03 -20.71 1.46
C SER A 158 1.19 -21.02 0.59
N VAL A 159 1.95 -20.01 0.16
CA VAL A 159 3.21 -20.21 -0.59
C VAL A 159 4.23 -20.96 0.27
N THR A 160 4.34 -20.63 1.55
CA THR A 160 5.26 -21.34 2.47
C THR A 160 4.86 -22.80 2.63
N ALA A 161 3.56 -23.10 2.72
CA ALA A 161 3.05 -24.48 2.78
C ALA A 161 3.29 -25.27 1.50
N LEU A 162 3.33 -24.61 0.34
CA LEU A 162 3.65 -25.23 -0.95
C LEU A 162 5.13 -25.59 -1.12
N MET A 163 6.06 -24.99 -0.37
CA MET A 163 7.50 -25.16 -0.58
C MET A 163 7.99 -26.63 -0.58
N PRO A 164 7.51 -27.52 0.32
CA PRO A 164 7.89 -28.94 0.27
C PRO A 164 7.42 -29.64 -1.02
N ALA A 165 6.19 -29.37 -1.45
CA ALA A 165 5.63 -29.96 -2.67
C ALA A 165 6.34 -29.42 -3.92
N LEU A 166 6.61 -28.12 -3.98
CA LEU A 166 7.41 -27.50 -5.04
C LEU A 166 8.81 -28.09 -5.09
N THR A 167 9.46 -28.29 -3.94
CA THR A 167 10.79 -28.92 -3.87
C THR A 167 10.75 -30.32 -4.47
N THR A 168 9.73 -31.11 -4.13
CA THR A 168 9.57 -32.49 -4.67
C THR A 168 9.31 -32.46 -6.18
N ALA A 169 8.46 -31.53 -6.64
CA ALA A 169 8.14 -31.37 -8.06
C ALA A 169 9.37 -30.92 -8.88
N PHE A 170 10.15 -29.97 -8.35
CA PHE A 170 11.41 -29.56 -8.98
C PHE A 170 12.46 -30.69 -9.00
N GLN A 171 12.50 -31.54 -7.98
CA GLN A 171 13.35 -32.75 -8.00
C GLN A 171 12.91 -33.74 -9.10
N ALA A 172 11.61 -33.92 -9.30
CA ALA A 172 11.09 -34.74 -10.39
C ALA A 172 11.45 -34.15 -11.77
N ALA A 173 11.25 -32.85 -11.94
CA ALA A 173 11.61 -32.14 -13.16
C ALA A 173 13.11 -32.13 -13.43
N SER A 174 13.95 -32.14 -12.40
CA SER A 174 15.42 -32.07 -12.50
C SER A 174 16.07 -33.23 -13.29
N GLN A 175 15.39 -34.34 -13.41
CA GLN A 175 15.88 -35.47 -14.21
C GLN A 175 15.82 -35.18 -15.72
N ASN A 176 15.03 -34.20 -16.14
CA ASN A 176 14.83 -33.80 -17.53
C ASN A 176 15.35 -32.40 -17.84
N MET A 177 16.09 -31.79 -16.93
CA MET A 177 16.65 -30.44 -17.11
C MET A 177 18.03 -30.48 -17.77
N THR A 178 18.44 -29.40 -18.40
CA THR A 178 19.81 -29.15 -18.81
C THR A 178 20.41 -28.00 -18.00
N MET A 179 21.68 -28.18 -17.60
CA MET A 179 22.43 -27.15 -16.90
C MET A 179 23.65 -26.72 -17.68
N GLN A 180 23.86 -25.44 -17.83
CA GLN A 180 25.02 -24.88 -18.52
C GLN A 180 25.67 -23.81 -17.63
N THR A 181 27.01 -23.79 -17.66
CA THR A 181 27.76 -22.71 -16.99
C THR A 181 28.58 -22.00 -18.07
N THR A 182 28.43 -20.70 -18.09
CA THR A 182 29.15 -19.81 -19.04
C THR A 182 29.81 -18.66 -18.28
N THR A 183 30.82 -18.08 -18.89
CA THR A 183 31.43 -16.84 -18.38
C THR A 183 31.19 -15.71 -19.40
N GLY A 184 30.94 -14.52 -18.93
CA GLY A 184 30.62 -13.39 -19.79
C GLY A 184 30.71 -12.06 -19.07
N LYS A 185 30.05 -11.06 -19.61
CA LYS A 185 29.90 -9.73 -19.01
C LYS A 185 28.44 -9.33 -19.00
N VAL A 186 28.04 -8.68 -17.92
CA VAL A 186 26.74 -8.06 -17.75
C VAL A 186 26.94 -6.57 -17.49
N SER A 187 26.09 -5.73 -18.06
CA SER A 187 26.09 -4.29 -17.78
C SER A 187 25.19 -3.98 -16.60
N ILE A 188 25.75 -3.50 -15.51
CA ILE A 188 25.05 -3.07 -14.31
C ILE A 188 25.26 -1.56 -14.14
N ASN A 189 24.19 -0.80 -14.21
CA ASN A 189 24.24 0.67 -14.12
C ASN A 189 25.29 1.30 -15.08
N GLY A 190 25.41 0.75 -16.32
CA GLY A 190 26.36 1.21 -17.32
C GLY A 190 27.80 0.73 -17.14
N ALA A 191 28.12 0.00 -16.07
CA ALA A 191 29.42 -0.61 -15.84
C ALA A 191 29.42 -2.08 -16.30
N GLU A 192 30.48 -2.51 -17.01
CA GLU A 192 30.66 -3.92 -17.37
C GLU A 192 31.21 -4.71 -16.18
N VAL A 193 30.48 -5.73 -15.74
CA VAL A 193 30.89 -6.67 -14.68
C VAL A 193 31.13 -8.04 -15.29
N ASN A 194 32.30 -8.65 -15.02
CA ASN A 194 32.56 -10.03 -15.40
C ASN A 194 31.75 -10.96 -14.52
N VAL A 195 31.06 -11.92 -15.15
CA VAL A 195 30.17 -12.84 -14.44
C VAL A 195 30.39 -14.28 -14.86
N GLN A 196 30.05 -15.17 -13.91
CA GLN A 196 29.79 -16.58 -14.17
C GLN A 196 28.28 -16.79 -14.11
N THR A 197 27.70 -17.28 -15.20
CA THR A 197 26.26 -17.55 -15.30
C THR A 197 26.00 -19.05 -15.27
N VAL A 198 25.17 -19.47 -14.34
CA VAL A 198 24.59 -20.81 -14.28
C VAL A 198 23.17 -20.71 -14.83
N LYS A 199 22.89 -21.45 -15.90
CA LYS A 199 21.62 -21.51 -16.59
C LYS A 199 21.04 -22.89 -16.45
N VAL A 200 19.80 -22.99 -15.99
CA VAL A 200 19.03 -24.24 -15.89
C VAL A 200 17.81 -24.10 -16.81
N GLN A 201 17.69 -25.07 -17.72
CA GLN A 201 16.59 -25.08 -18.68
C GLN A 201 15.73 -26.34 -18.48
N TYR A 202 14.42 -26.09 -18.39
CA TYR A 202 13.37 -27.08 -18.29
C TYR A 202 12.59 -27.06 -19.60
N GLY A 203 12.77 -28.10 -20.45
CA GLY A 203 11.92 -28.28 -21.63
C GLY A 203 10.59 -28.94 -21.29
N THR A 204 9.74 -29.15 -22.31
CA THR A 204 8.38 -29.71 -22.18
C THR A 204 8.32 -30.94 -21.26
N ALA A 205 9.24 -31.88 -21.38
CA ALA A 205 9.29 -33.10 -20.53
C ALA A 205 9.55 -32.79 -19.05
N ALA A 206 10.39 -31.79 -18.75
CA ALA A 206 10.66 -31.38 -17.38
C ALA A 206 9.47 -30.63 -16.77
N VAL A 207 8.82 -29.76 -17.56
CA VAL A 207 7.62 -29.02 -17.15
C VAL A 207 6.46 -30.00 -16.91
N ALA A 208 6.26 -30.98 -17.79
CA ALA A 208 5.25 -32.02 -17.60
C ALA A 208 5.49 -32.82 -16.30
N ALA A 209 6.76 -33.21 -16.02
CA ALA A 209 7.10 -33.92 -14.79
C ALA A 209 6.86 -33.06 -13.52
N LEU A 210 7.07 -31.76 -13.61
CA LEU A 210 6.78 -30.83 -12.51
C LEU A 210 5.28 -30.78 -12.20
N PHE A 211 4.43 -30.54 -13.20
CA PHE A 211 2.98 -30.52 -13.02
C PHE A 211 2.43 -31.89 -12.58
N ASP A 212 2.92 -32.98 -13.16
CA ASP A 212 2.54 -34.33 -12.75
C ASP A 212 2.82 -34.59 -11.27
N SER A 213 4.00 -34.19 -10.79
CA SER A 213 4.37 -34.31 -9.38
C SER A 213 3.55 -33.42 -8.45
N LEU A 214 3.26 -32.17 -8.85
CA LEU A 214 2.40 -31.27 -8.07
C LEU A 214 0.97 -31.80 -7.94
N LEU A 215 0.36 -32.21 -9.05
CA LEU A 215 -1.00 -32.77 -9.05
C LEU A 215 -1.05 -34.08 -8.26
N ALA A 216 -0.02 -34.93 -8.36
CA ALA A 216 0.08 -36.15 -7.57
C ALA A 216 0.12 -35.85 -6.06
N THR A 217 0.87 -34.82 -5.65
CA THR A 217 0.97 -34.40 -4.25
C THR A 217 -0.33 -33.77 -3.77
N ALA A 218 -0.96 -32.93 -4.58
CA ALA A 218 -2.23 -32.26 -4.25
C ALA A 218 -3.38 -33.23 -3.95
N LYS A 219 -3.32 -34.45 -4.49
CA LYS A 219 -4.35 -35.47 -4.23
C LYS A 219 -4.48 -35.81 -2.74
N ASP A 220 -3.36 -35.93 -2.03
CA ASP A 220 -3.31 -36.47 -0.68
C ASP A 220 -2.80 -35.45 0.37
N ASP A 221 -2.38 -34.26 -0.04
CA ASP A 221 -1.81 -33.21 0.82
C ASP A 221 -2.75 -32.02 0.97
N GLU A 222 -3.38 -31.92 2.15
CA GLU A 222 -4.35 -30.90 2.47
C GLU A 222 -3.71 -29.48 2.45
N ALA A 223 -2.43 -29.34 2.83
CA ALA A 223 -1.76 -28.04 2.79
C ALA A 223 -1.57 -27.55 1.34
N VAL A 224 -1.26 -28.47 0.41
CA VAL A 224 -1.17 -28.15 -1.02
C VAL A 224 -2.54 -27.80 -1.58
N GLN A 225 -3.60 -28.52 -1.16
CA GLN A 225 -4.99 -28.24 -1.57
C GLN A 225 -5.40 -26.83 -1.14
N ASN A 226 -5.21 -26.47 0.14
CA ASN A 226 -5.54 -25.15 0.67
C ASN A 226 -4.77 -24.03 -0.03
N ALA A 227 -3.52 -24.25 -0.35
CA ALA A 227 -2.73 -23.28 -1.08
C ALA A 227 -3.19 -23.10 -2.54
N MET A 228 -3.64 -24.17 -3.20
CA MET A 228 -4.25 -24.08 -4.54
C MET A 228 -5.59 -23.30 -4.49
N ILE A 229 -6.43 -23.54 -3.48
CA ILE A 229 -7.65 -22.77 -3.26
C ILE A 229 -7.31 -21.27 -3.16
N ALA A 230 -6.41 -20.92 -2.24
CA ALA A 230 -6.02 -19.53 -2.02
C ALA A 230 -5.47 -18.85 -3.30
N LEU A 231 -4.69 -19.57 -4.10
CA LEU A 231 -4.15 -19.04 -5.35
C LEU A 231 -5.24 -18.80 -6.40
N ILE A 232 -6.15 -19.74 -6.61
CA ILE A 232 -7.24 -19.61 -7.59
C ILE A 232 -8.19 -18.48 -7.17
N ASP A 233 -8.54 -18.42 -5.88
CA ASP A 233 -9.42 -17.37 -5.37
C ASP A 233 -8.76 -15.99 -5.46
N PHE A 234 -7.44 -15.90 -5.22
CA PHE A 234 -6.67 -14.67 -5.45
C PHE A 234 -6.68 -14.25 -6.93
N LEU A 235 -6.47 -15.17 -7.87
CA LEU A 235 -6.52 -14.88 -9.30
C LEU A 235 -7.89 -14.37 -9.72
N ASN A 236 -8.96 -15.02 -9.24
CA ASN A 236 -10.34 -14.57 -9.49
C ASN A 236 -10.60 -13.16 -8.92
N ALA A 237 -10.16 -12.88 -7.68
CA ALA A 237 -10.27 -11.57 -7.05
C ALA A 237 -9.46 -10.46 -7.77
N SER A 238 -8.36 -10.85 -8.41
CA SER A 238 -7.49 -9.94 -9.17
C SER A 238 -8.03 -9.62 -10.59
N GLY A 239 -9.25 -10.07 -10.92
CA GLY A 239 -9.89 -9.81 -12.21
C GLY A 239 -9.55 -10.84 -13.30
N ASN A 240 -8.81 -11.90 -12.99
CA ASN A 240 -8.56 -13.04 -13.87
C ASN A 240 -9.60 -14.13 -13.55
N ASP A 241 -10.84 -13.95 -14.03
CA ASP A 241 -11.90 -14.94 -13.82
C ASP A 241 -11.51 -16.29 -14.44
N MET A 242 -11.13 -17.24 -13.58
CA MET A 242 -10.76 -18.60 -13.98
C MET A 242 -11.98 -19.48 -14.31
N GLY A 243 -13.20 -18.97 -14.10
CA GLY A 243 -14.45 -19.67 -14.35
C GLY A 243 -14.76 -20.81 -13.37
N VAL A 244 -13.92 -20.98 -12.34
CA VAL A 244 -14.06 -21.97 -11.26
C VAL A 244 -13.60 -21.37 -9.95
N THR A 245 -14.21 -21.76 -8.83
CA THR A 245 -13.70 -21.42 -7.50
C THR A 245 -12.51 -22.30 -7.12
N GLY A 246 -11.70 -21.86 -6.15
CA GLY A 246 -10.58 -22.65 -5.65
C GLY A 246 -11.01 -24.03 -5.13
N GLU A 247 -12.14 -24.09 -4.41
CA GLU A 247 -12.70 -25.36 -3.89
C GLU A 247 -13.14 -26.30 -5.03
N GLU A 248 -13.85 -25.80 -6.05
CA GLU A 248 -14.26 -26.61 -7.22
C GLU A 248 -13.05 -27.14 -7.99
N PHE A 249 -12.02 -26.31 -8.16
CA PHE A 249 -10.77 -26.72 -8.80
C PHE A 249 -10.09 -27.84 -8.03
N VAL A 250 -9.91 -27.68 -6.71
CA VAL A 250 -9.26 -28.70 -5.86
C VAL A 250 -10.09 -29.96 -5.77
N GLN A 251 -11.40 -29.87 -5.69
CA GLN A 251 -12.27 -31.05 -5.76
C GLN A 251 -12.04 -31.83 -7.05
N ALA A 252 -11.96 -31.17 -8.19
CA ALA A 252 -11.64 -31.81 -9.47
C ALA A 252 -10.25 -32.45 -9.46
N VAL A 253 -9.24 -31.77 -8.89
CA VAL A 253 -7.88 -32.30 -8.72
C VAL A 253 -7.88 -33.59 -7.89
N VAL A 254 -8.66 -33.67 -6.81
CA VAL A 254 -8.72 -34.85 -5.93
C VAL A 254 -9.49 -35.99 -6.59
N GLU A 255 -10.68 -35.70 -7.14
CA GLU A 255 -11.59 -36.74 -7.67
C GLU A 255 -11.14 -37.29 -9.03
N GLN A 256 -10.59 -36.42 -9.89
CA GLN A 256 -10.20 -36.75 -11.28
C GLN A 256 -8.67 -36.66 -11.48
N ASN A 257 -7.88 -36.87 -10.42
CA ASN A 257 -6.44 -36.63 -10.40
C ASN A 257 -5.70 -37.23 -11.60
N GLN A 258 -5.94 -38.51 -11.89
CA GLN A 258 -5.25 -39.18 -12.99
C GLN A 258 -5.64 -38.63 -14.37
N GLU A 259 -6.96 -38.34 -14.55
CA GLU A 259 -7.46 -37.77 -15.80
C GLU A 259 -6.90 -36.37 -16.01
N MET A 260 -6.79 -35.57 -14.95
CA MET A 260 -6.17 -34.24 -15.00
C MET A 260 -4.67 -34.29 -15.33
N ARG A 261 -3.94 -35.21 -14.72
CA ARG A 261 -2.51 -35.42 -15.02
C ARG A 261 -2.29 -35.84 -16.47
N ASP A 262 -3.11 -36.76 -16.96
CA ASP A 262 -3.05 -37.20 -18.35
C ASP A 262 -3.41 -36.10 -19.32
N ALA A 263 -4.45 -35.29 -19.02
CA ALA A 263 -4.86 -34.14 -19.82
C ALA A 263 -3.78 -33.03 -19.86
N VAL A 264 -3.14 -32.71 -18.74
CA VAL A 264 -2.04 -31.75 -18.70
C VAL A 264 -0.84 -32.26 -19.49
N ALA A 265 -0.49 -33.54 -19.36
CA ALA A 265 0.59 -34.13 -20.13
C ALA A 265 0.31 -34.13 -21.65
N GLU A 266 -0.94 -34.43 -22.07
CA GLU A 266 -1.36 -34.36 -23.46
C GLU A 266 -1.34 -32.93 -23.97
N ALA A 267 -1.90 -31.97 -23.22
CA ALA A 267 -1.89 -30.56 -23.57
C ALA A 267 -0.47 -30.03 -23.75
N LEU A 268 0.44 -30.33 -22.80
CA LEU A 268 1.83 -29.89 -22.87
C LEU A 268 2.62 -30.53 -24.03
N ALA A 269 2.23 -31.73 -24.47
CA ALA A 269 2.89 -32.39 -25.60
C ALA A 269 2.69 -31.67 -26.94
N ASP A 270 1.59 -30.93 -27.07
CA ASP A 270 1.28 -30.17 -28.26
C ASP A 270 1.96 -28.79 -28.32
N TYR A 271 2.61 -28.37 -27.21
CA TYR A 271 3.27 -27.08 -27.11
C TYR A 271 4.79 -27.21 -26.96
N ASP A 272 5.53 -26.27 -27.56
CA ASP A 272 6.98 -26.14 -27.31
C ASP A 272 7.17 -25.25 -26.08
N VAL A 273 7.26 -25.90 -24.90
CA VAL A 273 7.43 -25.23 -23.61
C VAL A 273 8.89 -25.29 -23.19
N ALA A 274 9.46 -24.13 -22.88
CA ALA A 274 10.78 -24.05 -22.26
C ALA A 274 10.77 -23.02 -21.14
N TRP A 275 11.16 -23.47 -19.95
CA TRP A 275 11.43 -22.59 -18.81
C TRP A 275 12.93 -22.53 -18.57
N GLU A 276 13.44 -21.34 -18.38
CA GLU A 276 14.83 -21.09 -18.16
C GLU A 276 15.01 -20.23 -16.91
N VAL A 277 15.84 -20.71 -15.99
CA VAL A 277 16.26 -19.92 -14.82
C VAL A 277 17.75 -19.74 -14.92
N TYR A 278 18.24 -18.53 -14.78
CA TYR A 278 19.66 -18.28 -14.76
C TYR A 278 20.06 -17.36 -13.61
N LEU A 279 21.25 -17.61 -13.08
CA LEU A 279 21.89 -16.83 -12.05
C LEU A 279 23.28 -16.46 -12.53
N SER A 280 23.55 -15.17 -12.65
CA SER A 280 24.88 -14.64 -12.90
C SER A 280 25.44 -14.11 -11.58
N SER A 281 26.62 -14.58 -11.22
CA SER A 281 27.38 -14.09 -10.07
C SER A 281 28.62 -13.35 -10.56
N ASN A 282 29.20 -12.48 -9.72
CA ASN A 282 30.50 -11.90 -9.98
C ASN A 282 31.57 -12.99 -10.22
N GLU A 283 32.75 -12.61 -10.73
CA GLU A 283 33.81 -13.53 -11.13
C GLU A 283 34.25 -14.50 -10.00
N ASP A 284 34.18 -14.01 -8.75
CA ASP A 284 34.52 -14.81 -7.57
C ASP A 284 33.37 -15.69 -7.08
N GLY A 285 32.17 -15.57 -7.65
CA GLY A 285 30.96 -16.33 -7.26
C GLY A 285 30.39 -15.92 -5.89
N THR A 286 30.82 -14.80 -5.33
CA THR A 286 30.45 -14.37 -3.95
C THR A 286 29.17 -13.55 -3.88
N ALA A 287 28.81 -12.85 -4.97
CA ALA A 287 27.62 -12.01 -5.01
C ALA A 287 26.79 -12.26 -6.29
N PRO A 288 25.48 -12.41 -6.18
CA PRO A 288 24.59 -12.42 -7.34
C PRO A 288 24.59 -11.02 -7.99
N VAL A 289 24.56 -11.00 -9.30
CA VAL A 289 24.55 -9.78 -10.11
C VAL A 289 23.31 -9.71 -10.99
N GLU A 290 22.86 -10.88 -11.46
CA GLU A 290 21.65 -11.00 -12.27
C GLU A 290 20.95 -12.32 -11.99
N LEU A 291 19.63 -12.25 -11.81
CA LEU A 291 18.74 -13.40 -11.72
C LEU A 291 17.68 -13.23 -12.79
N GLY A 292 17.48 -14.26 -13.62
CA GLY A 292 16.44 -14.22 -14.64
C GLY A 292 15.61 -15.48 -14.68
N PHE A 293 14.36 -15.29 -15.06
CA PHE A 293 13.41 -16.34 -15.41
C PHE A 293 12.85 -16.02 -16.79
N GLN A 294 12.88 -16.99 -17.68
CA GLN A 294 12.32 -16.90 -19.00
C GLN A 294 11.38 -18.07 -19.24
N MET A 295 10.20 -17.80 -19.73
CA MET A 295 9.24 -18.80 -20.16
C MET A 295 8.97 -18.61 -21.66
N THR A 296 9.10 -19.68 -22.44
CA THR A 296 8.74 -19.70 -23.85
C THR A 296 7.61 -20.70 -24.05
N LEU A 297 6.55 -20.28 -24.74
CA LEU A 297 5.41 -21.08 -25.12
C LEU A 297 5.12 -20.80 -26.60
N ASP A 298 5.26 -21.80 -27.46
CA ASP A 298 5.03 -21.69 -28.92
C ASP A 298 5.78 -20.52 -29.60
N GLY A 299 6.98 -20.21 -29.09
CA GLY A 299 7.83 -19.14 -29.61
C GLY A 299 7.51 -17.76 -29.05
N GLU A 300 6.46 -17.60 -28.27
CA GLU A 300 6.23 -16.39 -27.47
C GLU A 300 7.02 -16.50 -26.16
N THR A 301 7.71 -15.40 -25.81
CA THR A 301 8.60 -15.39 -24.66
C THR A 301 8.17 -14.34 -23.66
N VAL A 302 8.10 -14.74 -22.39
CA VAL A 302 7.99 -13.85 -21.24
C VAL A 302 9.29 -13.97 -20.45
N GLU A 303 9.93 -12.86 -20.16
CA GLU A 303 11.16 -12.79 -19.38
C GLU A 303 10.99 -11.83 -18.21
N VAL A 304 11.45 -12.27 -17.04
CA VAL A 304 11.60 -11.47 -15.84
C VAL A 304 13.07 -11.51 -15.44
N LYS A 305 13.70 -10.35 -15.32
CA LYS A 305 15.13 -10.25 -15.02
C LYS A 305 15.36 -9.21 -13.91
N LEU A 306 16.02 -9.64 -12.85
CA LEU A 306 16.48 -8.78 -11.76
C LEU A 306 17.98 -8.60 -11.86
N GLN A 307 18.44 -7.37 -11.96
CA GLN A 307 19.84 -6.99 -11.89
C GLN A 307 20.12 -6.21 -10.61
N MET A 308 21.27 -6.43 -10.01
CA MET A 308 21.68 -5.74 -8.79
C MET A 308 23.18 -5.48 -8.76
N SER A 309 23.58 -4.38 -8.15
CA SER A 309 24.97 -4.16 -7.79
C SER A 309 25.32 -4.90 -6.49
N GLU A 310 26.59 -5.18 -6.28
CA GLU A 310 27.09 -5.85 -5.06
C GLU A 310 26.78 -5.03 -3.79
N SER A 311 26.81 -3.71 -3.89
CA SER A 311 26.47 -2.78 -2.79
C SER A 311 24.97 -2.53 -2.61
N LEU A 312 24.11 -3.11 -3.46
CA LEU A 312 22.67 -2.86 -3.52
C LEU A 312 22.28 -1.39 -3.75
N ASP A 313 23.21 -0.60 -4.28
CA ASP A 313 22.97 0.78 -4.68
C ASP A 313 22.32 0.90 -6.07
N TYR A 314 22.15 -0.24 -6.75
CA TYR A 314 21.43 -0.36 -8.01
C TYR A 314 20.61 -1.65 -8.02
N LEU A 315 19.33 -1.51 -8.34
CA LEU A 315 18.38 -2.60 -8.58
C LEU A 315 17.60 -2.29 -9.86
N ARG A 316 17.45 -3.28 -10.73
CA ARG A 316 16.64 -3.17 -11.93
C ARG A 316 15.86 -4.45 -12.16
N LEU A 317 14.55 -4.33 -12.23
CA LEU A 317 13.63 -5.40 -12.61
C LEU A 317 13.11 -5.14 -14.01
N ASP A 318 13.51 -5.95 -14.97
CA ASP A 318 13.01 -5.93 -16.33
C ASP A 318 11.89 -6.96 -16.50
N LEU A 319 10.85 -6.57 -17.20
CA LEU A 319 9.74 -7.40 -17.65
C LEU A 319 9.67 -7.29 -19.16
N ASN A 320 9.65 -8.43 -19.86
CA ASN A 320 9.48 -8.49 -21.30
C ASN A 320 8.42 -9.55 -21.63
N ALA A 321 7.37 -9.16 -22.32
CA ALA A 321 6.29 -10.04 -22.74
C ALA A 321 5.81 -9.66 -24.13
N GLY A 322 5.86 -10.60 -25.07
CA GLY A 322 5.36 -10.37 -26.45
C GLY A 322 6.05 -9.22 -27.20
N GLY A 323 7.28 -8.85 -26.79
CA GLY A 323 8.03 -7.73 -27.36
C GLY A 323 7.75 -6.37 -26.71
N GLU A 324 6.83 -6.28 -25.76
CA GLU A 324 6.65 -5.13 -24.88
C GLU A 324 7.60 -5.23 -23.69
N THR A 325 8.25 -4.11 -23.36
CA THR A 325 9.22 -4.06 -22.28
C THR A 325 8.81 -3.04 -21.23
N ALA A 326 8.93 -3.42 -19.98
CA ALA A 326 8.80 -2.52 -18.85
C ALA A 326 9.97 -2.76 -17.88
N ALA A 327 10.40 -1.73 -17.15
CA ALA A 327 11.38 -1.91 -16.11
C ALA A 327 11.13 -1.00 -14.91
N LEU A 328 11.47 -1.50 -13.73
CA LEU A 328 11.57 -0.74 -12.50
C LEU A 328 13.05 -0.59 -12.16
N VAL A 329 13.51 0.64 -11.96
CA VAL A 329 14.93 0.91 -11.67
C VAL A 329 15.03 1.74 -10.40
N PHE A 330 15.84 1.26 -9.47
CA PHE A 330 16.30 2.04 -8.32
C PHE A 330 17.82 2.19 -8.40
N ALA A 331 18.30 3.41 -8.28
CA ALA A 331 19.73 3.71 -8.30
C ALA A 331 20.07 4.78 -7.28
N VAL A 332 21.01 4.49 -6.39
CA VAL A 332 21.66 5.51 -5.57
C VAL A 332 22.72 6.19 -6.46
N THR A 333 22.49 7.46 -6.76
CA THR A 333 23.36 8.23 -7.64
C THR A 333 24.48 8.93 -6.90
N GLU A 334 24.28 9.19 -5.61
CA GLU A 334 25.28 9.71 -4.70
C GLU A 334 25.01 9.27 -3.26
N ASN A 335 26.04 8.85 -2.54
CA ASN A 335 25.96 8.59 -1.10
C ASN A 335 27.32 8.98 -0.47
N SER A 336 27.43 10.25 -0.17
CA SER A 336 28.61 10.83 0.49
C SER A 336 28.29 11.22 1.94
N GLU A 337 29.27 11.76 2.65
CA GLU A 337 29.07 12.31 4.00
C GLU A 337 28.07 13.47 3.99
N ASP A 338 28.11 14.30 2.95
CA ASP A 338 27.33 15.52 2.83
C ASP A 338 26.02 15.31 2.01
N THR A 339 25.98 14.37 1.07
CA THR A 339 24.87 14.22 0.11
C THR A 339 24.36 12.78 0.06
N LEU A 340 23.04 12.63 -0.05
CA LEU A 340 22.37 11.39 -0.48
C LEU A 340 21.51 11.73 -1.70
N ALA A 341 21.68 10.99 -2.78
CA ALA A 341 20.80 11.10 -3.94
C ALA A 341 20.44 9.72 -4.49
N PHE A 342 19.18 9.53 -4.87
CA PHE A 342 18.72 8.34 -5.53
C PHE A 342 17.68 8.66 -6.62
N ARG A 343 17.53 7.74 -7.55
CA ARG A 343 16.53 7.76 -8.60
C ARG A 343 15.71 6.47 -8.57
N PHE A 344 14.41 6.62 -8.62
CA PHE A 344 13.49 5.53 -8.88
C PHE A 344 12.80 5.81 -10.22
N SER A 345 12.83 4.84 -11.15
CA SER A 345 12.24 5.01 -12.48
C SER A 345 11.33 3.83 -12.82
N VAL A 346 10.25 4.14 -13.53
CA VAL A 346 9.40 3.19 -14.23
C VAL A 346 9.60 3.45 -15.72
N LEU A 347 10.01 2.43 -16.45
CA LEU A 347 10.26 2.48 -17.89
C LEU A 347 9.18 1.68 -18.62
N SER A 348 8.65 2.19 -19.69
CA SER A 348 7.72 1.49 -20.59
C SER A 348 8.12 1.79 -22.03
N GLY A 349 8.83 0.85 -22.65
CA GLY A 349 9.45 1.08 -23.95
C GLY A 349 10.48 2.21 -23.93
N GLU A 350 10.21 3.31 -24.64
CA GLU A 350 11.06 4.50 -24.69
C GLU A 350 10.62 5.60 -23.68
N ASP A 351 9.48 5.41 -23.03
CA ASP A 351 8.95 6.36 -22.06
C ASP A 351 9.47 6.06 -20.66
N GLU A 352 9.68 7.12 -19.86
CA GLU A 352 10.19 7.02 -18.48
C GLU A 352 9.46 7.98 -17.56
N ASP A 353 8.97 7.43 -16.45
CA ASP A 353 8.55 8.19 -15.28
C ASP A 353 9.56 7.98 -14.16
N ALA A 354 10.10 9.05 -13.61
CA ALA A 354 11.09 8.94 -12.55
C ALA A 354 10.86 9.93 -11.41
N VAL A 355 11.23 9.47 -10.21
CA VAL A 355 11.39 10.33 -9.03
C VAL A 355 12.87 10.39 -8.69
N VAL A 356 13.42 11.60 -8.65
CA VAL A 356 14.80 11.86 -8.25
C VAL A 356 14.76 12.58 -6.91
N TYR A 357 15.38 11.99 -5.92
CA TYR A 357 15.56 12.59 -4.60
C TYR A 357 17.00 12.99 -4.40
N THR A 358 17.22 14.19 -3.89
CA THR A 358 18.55 14.68 -3.48
C THR A 358 18.44 15.34 -2.11
N GLN A 359 19.33 14.98 -1.21
CA GLN A 359 19.41 15.50 0.16
C GLN A 359 20.80 16.06 0.42
N ASP A 360 20.89 17.32 0.81
CA ASP A 360 22.09 17.89 1.43
C ASP A 360 21.97 17.72 2.96
N LYS A 361 22.76 16.78 3.51
CA LYS A 361 22.74 16.42 4.93
C LYS A 361 23.25 17.53 5.81
N LYS A 362 24.17 18.36 5.29
CA LYS A 362 24.79 19.47 6.02
C LYS A 362 23.92 20.71 6.05
N ALA A 363 23.32 21.05 4.92
CA ALA A 363 22.36 22.15 4.82
C ALA A 363 20.99 21.78 5.37
N GLN A 364 20.72 20.49 5.55
CA GLN A 364 19.40 19.94 5.90
C GLN A 364 18.33 20.34 4.88
N THR A 365 18.66 20.27 3.60
CA THR A 365 17.73 20.54 2.50
C THR A 365 17.50 19.31 1.64
N PHE A 366 16.38 19.30 0.92
CA PHE A 366 16.06 18.25 -0.03
C PHE A 366 15.42 18.81 -1.30
N ASP A 367 15.62 18.09 -2.39
CA ASP A 367 14.94 18.28 -3.67
C ASP A 367 14.28 16.95 -4.07
N VAL A 368 13.03 17.01 -4.49
CA VAL A 368 12.30 15.89 -5.11
C VAL A 368 11.87 16.33 -6.49
N SER A 369 12.42 15.71 -7.51
CA SER A 369 12.05 15.98 -8.90
C SER A 369 11.26 14.81 -9.48
N MET A 370 10.08 15.08 -10.01
CA MET A 370 9.33 14.18 -10.88
C MET A 370 9.73 14.46 -12.31
N VAL A 371 10.23 13.44 -12.99
CA VAL A 371 10.70 13.51 -14.37
C VAL A 371 9.81 12.60 -15.20
N GLU A 372 9.15 13.14 -16.18
CA GLU A 372 8.32 12.41 -17.14
C GLU A 372 8.94 12.57 -18.53
N THR A 373 9.24 11.47 -19.19
CA THR A 373 9.73 11.46 -20.58
C THR A 373 8.76 10.67 -21.44
N VAL A 374 8.09 11.33 -22.36
CA VAL A 374 7.15 10.73 -23.30
C VAL A 374 7.57 11.09 -24.71
N SER A 375 7.79 10.07 -25.55
CA SER A 375 8.20 10.25 -26.97
C SER A 375 9.44 11.15 -27.12
N GLY A 376 10.39 11.06 -26.19
CA GLY A 376 11.63 11.81 -26.17
C GLY A 376 11.52 13.28 -25.71
N GLN A 377 10.35 13.69 -25.22
CA GLN A 377 10.17 15.00 -24.58
C GLN A 377 10.17 14.82 -23.07
N THR A 378 11.05 15.53 -22.39
CA THR A 378 11.17 15.45 -20.92
C THR A 378 10.56 16.69 -20.28
N THR A 379 9.68 16.46 -19.30
CA THR A 379 9.17 17.47 -18.38
C THR A 379 9.68 17.15 -16.98
N THR A 380 9.97 18.20 -16.21
CA THR A 380 10.44 18.02 -14.83
C THR A 380 9.69 19.00 -13.93
N THR A 381 9.18 18.49 -12.83
CA THR A 381 8.59 19.29 -11.75
C THR A 381 9.42 19.04 -10.49
N THR A 382 9.93 20.08 -9.87
CA THR A 382 10.80 19.99 -8.69
C THR A 382 10.14 20.62 -7.49
N VAL A 383 10.15 19.90 -6.38
CA VAL A 383 9.76 20.35 -5.05
C VAL A 383 11.02 20.44 -4.22
N SER A 384 11.31 21.62 -3.66
CA SER A 384 12.48 21.81 -2.79
C SER A 384 12.05 22.28 -1.40
N GLY A 385 12.86 21.90 -0.42
CA GLY A 385 12.56 22.25 0.95
C GLY A 385 13.71 21.95 1.91
N HIS A 386 13.37 22.04 3.19
CA HIS A 386 14.31 21.71 4.26
C HIS A 386 13.69 20.71 5.23
N TYR A 387 14.53 20.07 6.04
CA TYR A 387 14.07 19.12 7.04
C TYR A 387 14.78 19.34 8.38
N VAL A 388 14.09 18.91 9.44
CA VAL A 388 14.61 18.90 10.81
C VAL A 388 14.45 17.49 11.36
N VAL A 389 15.52 16.95 11.94
CA VAL A 389 15.51 15.65 12.62
C VAL A 389 15.81 15.88 14.09
N GLU A 390 14.89 15.50 14.97
CA GLU A 390 15.05 15.44 16.40
C GLU A 390 14.84 14.00 16.87
N GLU A 391 14.99 13.71 18.17
CA GLU A 391 14.95 12.35 18.68
C GLU A 391 13.66 11.57 18.28
N ASN A 392 12.51 12.24 18.28
CA ASN A 392 11.20 11.64 17.99
C ASN A 392 10.43 12.43 16.91
N LEU A 393 11.10 13.30 16.15
CA LEU A 393 10.47 14.14 15.15
C LEU A 393 11.30 14.19 13.88
N LEU A 394 10.65 13.88 12.75
CA LEU A 394 11.09 14.26 11.43
C LEU A 394 10.12 15.31 10.90
N SER A 395 10.59 16.52 10.64
CA SER A 395 9.82 17.58 10.01
C SER A 395 10.38 17.86 8.61
N LEU A 396 9.53 17.77 7.60
CA LEU A 396 9.84 18.13 6.21
C LEU A 396 9.02 19.37 5.87
N VAL A 397 9.69 20.40 5.37
CA VAL A 397 9.04 21.66 4.96
C VAL A 397 9.33 21.88 3.48
N VAL A 398 8.29 21.99 2.69
CA VAL A 398 8.37 22.33 1.26
C VAL A 398 8.30 23.85 1.13
N ASP A 399 9.34 24.42 0.52
CA ASP A 399 9.50 25.87 0.37
C ASP A 399 9.16 26.33 -1.04
N THR A 400 9.56 25.57 -2.07
CA THR A 400 9.41 25.97 -3.46
C THR A 400 8.84 24.84 -4.35
N LEU A 401 8.17 25.25 -5.41
CA LEU A 401 7.73 24.39 -6.51
C LEU A 401 8.30 24.97 -7.82
N ASP A 402 9.06 24.18 -8.57
CA ASP A 402 9.78 24.60 -9.79
C ASP A 402 10.65 25.86 -9.57
N GLY A 403 11.29 25.95 -8.39
CA GLY A 403 12.10 27.07 -7.99
C GLY A 403 11.34 28.36 -7.73
N GLN A 404 10.01 28.32 -7.73
CA GLN A 404 9.17 29.46 -7.36
C GLN A 404 8.67 29.31 -5.93
N ASP A 405 8.75 30.38 -5.17
CA ASP A 405 8.12 30.46 -3.86
C ASP A 405 6.60 30.20 -3.99
N MET A 406 6.08 29.24 -3.24
CA MET A 406 4.66 28.89 -3.26
C MET A 406 3.77 29.98 -2.67
N GLY A 407 4.34 31.02 -2.04
CA GLY A 407 3.61 32.01 -1.25
C GLY A 407 2.97 31.39 0.00
N GLY A 408 3.62 30.34 0.52
CA GLY A 408 3.22 29.56 1.67
C GLY A 408 4.14 28.36 1.83
N SER A 409 3.85 27.47 2.78
CA SER A 409 4.62 26.26 3.00
C SER A 409 3.72 25.04 3.16
N VAL A 410 4.28 23.88 2.85
CA VAL A 410 3.69 22.59 3.22
C VAL A 410 4.66 21.91 4.19
N THR A 411 4.21 21.66 5.40
CA THR A 411 5.01 21.01 6.44
C THR A 411 4.44 19.62 6.71
N LEU A 412 5.30 18.61 6.72
CA LEU A 412 4.99 17.26 7.18
C LEU A 412 5.78 16.97 8.46
N ASN A 413 5.09 16.71 9.55
CA ASN A 413 5.68 16.30 10.82
C ASN A 413 5.36 14.83 11.06
N LEU A 414 6.39 14.00 11.23
CA LEU A 414 6.27 12.62 11.66
C LEU A 414 6.85 12.49 13.07
N ARG A 415 6.05 11.97 14.00
CA ARG A 415 6.47 11.75 15.38
C ARG A 415 6.35 10.29 15.74
N THR A 416 7.37 9.76 16.39
CA THR A 416 7.35 8.45 17.05
C THR A 416 7.16 8.63 18.54
N ASN A 417 6.60 7.62 19.22
CA ASN A 417 6.28 7.66 20.64
C ASN A 417 5.32 8.81 21.05
N ASP A 418 4.45 9.22 20.13
CA ASP A 418 3.42 10.24 20.36
C ASP A 418 2.21 9.58 21.03
N THR A 419 1.98 9.88 22.31
CA THR A 419 0.91 9.24 23.09
C THR A 419 -0.46 9.73 22.60
N LEU A 420 -1.34 8.80 22.26
CA LEU A 420 -2.73 9.05 21.93
C LEU A 420 -3.60 8.64 23.12
N THR A 421 -4.43 9.55 23.60
CA THR A 421 -5.41 9.25 24.63
C THR A 421 -6.80 9.57 24.14
N VAL A 422 -7.70 8.59 24.18
CA VAL A 422 -9.11 8.79 23.82
C VAL A 422 -9.78 9.62 24.90
N PRO A 423 -10.35 10.79 24.58
CA PRO A 423 -10.97 11.66 25.58
C PRO A 423 -12.27 11.06 26.14
N SER A 424 -12.64 11.43 27.35
CA SER A 424 -13.97 11.16 27.88
C SER A 424 -15.01 11.95 27.08
N PHE A 425 -16.19 11.40 26.89
CA PHE A 425 -17.18 11.96 25.98
C PHE A 425 -18.61 11.88 26.53
N THR A 426 -19.48 12.66 25.94
CA THR A 426 -20.92 12.60 26.15
C THR A 426 -21.53 11.62 25.12
N GLU A 427 -22.33 10.67 25.58
CA GLU A 427 -22.92 9.61 24.76
C GLU A 427 -24.03 10.20 23.85
N ILE A 428 -23.80 10.17 22.52
CA ILE A 428 -24.72 10.76 21.51
C ILE A 428 -26.10 10.08 21.56
N THR A 429 -26.17 8.80 21.82
CA THR A 429 -27.44 8.05 21.84
C THR A 429 -28.35 8.45 23.00
N LYS A 430 -27.83 9.22 23.98
CA LYS A 430 -28.60 9.72 25.13
C LYS A 430 -29.04 11.15 25.00
N LEU A 431 -28.63 11.84 23.92
CA LEU A 431 -29.03 13.22 23.68
C LEU A 431 -30.52 13.30 23.30
N THR A 432 -31.16 14.33 23.78
CA THR A 432 -32.48 14.75 23.26
C THR A 432 -32.34 15.32 21.85
N GLU A 433 -33.45 15.42 21.15
CA GLU A 433 -33.49 16.02 19.81
C GLU A 433 -32.97 17.49 19.83
N GLU A 434 -33.30 18.25 20.87
CA GLU A 434 -32.85 19.62 21.04
C GLU A 434 -31.35 19.72 21.26
N GLU A 435 -30.78 18.83 22.12
CA GLU A 435 -29.34 18.77 22.35
C GLU A 435 -28.58 18.37 21.11
N LEU A 436 -29.06 17.35 20.38
CA LEU A 436 -28.44 16.92 19.14
C LEU A 436 -28.50 18.00 18.06
N MET A 437 -29.64 18.73 17.97
CA MET A 437 -29.74 19.86 17.05
C MET A 437 -28.73 20.96 17.40
N ASN A 438 -28.50 21.24 18.68
CA ASN A 438 -27.50 22.20 19.12
C ASN A 438 -26.09 21.78 18.72
N VAL A 439 -25.76 20.50 18.82
CA VAL A 439 -24.49 19.95 18.35
C VAL A 439 -24.30 20.24 16.86
N PHE A 440 -25.30 19.97 16.02
CA PHE A 440 -25.21 20.26 14.58
C PHE A 440 -25.12 21.77 14.28
N GLN A 441 -25.86 22.57 15.01
CA GLN A 441 -25.83 24.04 14.83
C GLN A 441 -24.50 24.67 15.23
N SER A 442 -23.74 24.03 16.12
CA SER A 442 -22.40 24.48 16.51
C SER A 442 -21.40 24.50 15.35
N PHE A 443 -21.62 23.67 14.32
CA PHE A 443 -20.77 23.65 13.13
C PHE A 443 -21.15 24.67 12.07
N ALA A 444 -22.33 25.28 12.13
CA ALA A 444 -22.82 26.20 11.11
C ALA A 444 -21.87 27.38 10.83
N PRO A 445 -21.28 28.06 11.84
CA PRO A 445 -20.34 29.16 11.58
C PRO A 445 -19.08 28.69 10.83
N GLY A 446 -18.60 27.48 11.13
CA GLY A 446 -17.44 26.90 10.44
C GLY A 446 -17.73 26.57 8.98
N VAL A 447 -18.91 26.02 8.71
CA VAL A 447 -19.34 25.70 7.32
C VAL A 447 -19.50 27.01 6.52
N GLU A 448 -20.06 28.05 7.10
CA GLU A 448 -20.20 29.37 6.47
C GLU A 448 -18.83 30.00 6.16
N ALA A 449 -17.87 29.86 7.07
CA ALA A 449 -16.50 30.36 6.86
C ALA A 449 -15.79 29.63 5.73
N ILE A 450 -15.95 28.30 5.64
CA ILE A 450 -15.42 27.49 4.53
C ILE A 450 -16.05 27.93 3.20
N ASP A 451 -17.36 28.07 3.16
CA ASP A 451 -18.09 28.48 1.94
C ASP A 451 -17.65 29.89 1.48
N THR A 452 -17.54 30.86 2.40
CA THR A 452 -17.01 32.19 2.14
C THR A 452 -15.59 32.16 1.55
N TRP A 453 -14.70 31.32 2.12
CA TRP A 453 -13.33 31.17 1.63
C TRP A 453 -13.28 30.52 0.25
N LEU A 454 -14.06 29.44 0.01
CA LEU A 454 -14.11 28.73 -1.27
C LEU A 454 -14.63 29.62 -2.40
N ASN A 455 -15.62 30.43 -2.13
CA ASN A 455 -16.27 31.31 -3.12
C ASN A 455 -15.50 32.61 -3.36
N GLY A 456 -14.45 32.90 -2.57
CA GLY A 456 -13.55 34.03 -2.76
C GLY A 456 -14.20 35.39 -2.37
N GLU A 457 -15.19 35.35 -1.48
CA GLU A 457 -15.85 36.55 -0.92
C GLU A 457 -15.13 37.09 0.33
N ALA A 458 -13.97 36.52 0.69
CA ALA A 458 -13.12 37.06 1.75
C ALA A 458 -12.60 38.44 1.33
N ALA A 459 -12.99 39.46 2.09
CA ALA A 459 -12.79 40.89 1.88
C ALA A 459 -11.32 41.33 1.79
#